data_9115da7fc7dc34e7a38ba6ff98937a43
#
_entry.id   9115da7fc7dc34e7a38ba6ff98937a43
#
_cell.length_a   1.000
_cell.length_b   1.000
_cell.length_c   1.000
_cell.angle_alpha   90.00
_cell.angle_beta   90.00
_cell.angle_gamma   90.00
#
_symmetry.space_group_name_H-M   'P 1'
#
loop_
_entity.id
_entity.type
_entity.pdbx_description
1 polymer ?
#
loop_
_entity_poly.entity_id
_entity_poly.type
_entity_poly.pdbx_seq_one_letter_code
_entity_poly.pdbx_strand_id
1 'polypeptide(L)'
;LSAQVEGRQLLVGNESLMKEKNIDSSAFQEQLLELSQEGKTAMFVAIDGQLAGILAVADEMKSSSLKAVQELQSMGLEVIMLTGDREETATAIAQKAGIQKVIAGVLPDGKATAIKNLQEAGKKLAMVGDGINDAPALVQADVGIAIGSGADVAIESADVVLMHSDLQDVVKAIKLSQATIRNIKENLFWAFAYNTLGIPIAMGLLHLFGGPLLNPMLAGLAMSLSSVSVVANALRLGRFKMN
;
A
#
# COMPACT_ATOMS: atom_id res chain seq x y z
N LEU A 1 -4.87 -30.43 1.52
CA LEU A 1 -4.86 -31.12 0.23
C LEU A 1 -4.87 -32.63 0.50
N SER A 2 -5.72 -33.40 -0.22
CA SER A 2 -5.74 -34.86 -0.17
C SER A 2 -5.63 -35.40 -1.60
N ALA A 3 -4.77 -36.39 -1.82
CA ALA A 3 -4.56 -37.01 -3.11
C ALA A 3 -4.28 -38.51 -2.94
N GLN A 4 -4.53 -39.29 -3.98
CA GLN A 4 -4.11 -40.68 -4.07
C GLN A 4 -2.98 -40.79 -5.10
N VAL A 5 -1.83 -41.26 -4.65
CA VAL A 5 -0.61 -41.39 -5.50
C VAL A 5 -0.11 -42.83 -5.36
N GLU A 6 0.00 -43.53 -6.46
CA GLU A 6 0.45 -44.93 -6.51
C GLU A 6 -0.28 -45.86 -5.52
N GLY A 7 -1.60 -45.63 -5.35
CA GLY A 7 -2.44 -46.42 -4.46
C GLY A 7 -2.37 -46.04 -2.98
N ARG A 8 -1.50 -45.11 -2.60
CA ARG A 8 -1.38 -44.58 -1.24
C ARG A 8 -2.15 -43.27 -1.08
N GLN A 9 -2.73 -43.07 0.09
CA GLN A 9 -3.42 -41.84 0.42
C GLN A 9 -2.40 -40.82 0.95
N LEU A 10 -2.23 -39.72 0.22
CA LEU A 10 -1.37 -38.58 0.61
C LEU A 10 -2.25 -37.46 1.18
N LEU A 11 -1.86 -36.94 2.33
CA LEU A 11 -2.49 -35.78 2.97
C LEU A 11 -1.42 -34.71 3.23
N VAL A 12 -1.65 -33.48 2.76
CA VAL A 12 -0.76 -32.34 3.00
C VAL A 12 -1.59 -31.19 3.57
N GLY A 13 -1.16 -30.63 4.69
CA GLY A 13 -1.85 -29.52 5.32
C GLY A 13 -1.24 -29.05 6.64
N ASN A 14 -1.95 -28.14 7.28
CA ASN A 14 -1.55 -27.57 8.56
C ASN A 14 -1.87 -28.50 9.75
N GLU A 15 -1.48 -28.09 10.94
CA GLU A 15 -1.71 -28.83 12.18
C GLU A 15 -3.22 -29.09 12.43
N SER A 16 -4.08 -28.13 12.09
CA SER A 16 -5.54 -28.28 12.25
C SER A 16 -6.08 -29.45 11.41
N LEU A 17 -5.58 -29.62 10.18
CA LEU A 17 -5.94 -30.73 9.32
C LEU A 17 -5.44 -32.07 9.88
N MET A 18 -4.25 -32.11 10.46
CA MET A 18 -3.72 -33.32 11.10
C MET A 18 -4.58 -33.72 12.31
N LYS A 19 -4.98 -32.76 13.14
CA LYS A 19 -5.89 -32.98 14.27
C LYS A 19 -7.27 -33.46 13.82
N GLU A 20 -7.85 -32.87 12.78
CA GLU A 20 -9.14 -33.31 12.19
C GLU A 20 -9.09 -34.77 11.71
N LYS A 21 -7.96 -35.20 11.19
CA LYS A 21 -7.74 -36.56 10.69
C LYS A 21 -7.17 -37.52 11.75
N ASN A 22 -7.07 -37.08 13.03
CA ASN A 22 -6.49 -37.83 14.14
C ASN A 22 -5.07 -38.32 13.89
N ILE A 23 -4.25 -37.52 13.19
CA ILE A 23 -2.85 -37.79 12.94
C ILE A 23 -2.04 -37.02 13.97
N ASP A 24 -1.20 -37.73 14.76
CA ASP A 24 -0.32 -37.10 15.72
C ASP A 24 0.84 -36.40 15.03
N SER A 25 0.94 -35.08 15.21
CA SER A 25 2.01 -34.24 14.65
C SER A 25 3.09 -33.84 15.65
N SER A 26 3.05 -34.37 16.88
CA SER A 26 3.93 -33.98 17.97
C SER A 26 5.41 -34.21 17.66
N ALA A 27 5.74 -35.27 16.94
CA ALA A 27 7.12 -35.63 16.58
C ALA A 27 7.87 -34.58 15.73
N PHE A 28 7.15 -33.70 15.04
CA PHE A 28 7.74 -32.69 14.15
C PHE A 28 7.48 -31.24 14.59
N GLN A 29 6.96 -31.03 15.81
CA GLN A 29 6.64 -29.67 16.26
C GLN A 29 7.88 -28.79 16.43
N GLU A 30 8.98 -29.33 16.91
CA GLU A 30 10.25 -28.62 17.05
C GLU A 30 10.78 -28.17 15.69
N GLN A 31 10.81 -29.06 14.71
CA GLN A 31 11.21 -28.73 13.34
C GLN A 31 10.26 -27.72 12.68
N LEU A 32 8.95 -27.82 12.96
CA LEU A 32 7.99 -26.84 12.48
C LEU A 32 8.31 -25.44 13.03
N LEU A 33 8.64 -25.35 14.30
CA LEU A 33 8.99 -24.09 14.95
C LEU A 33 10.28 -23.50 14.37
N GLU A 34 11.32 -24.31 14.18
CA GLU A 34 12.58 -23.89 13.55
C GLU A 34 12.33 -23.34 12.14
N LEU A 35 11.60 -24.08 11.31
CA LEU A 35 11.28 -23.65 9.95
C LEU A 35 10.45 -22.35 9.92
N SER A 36 9.52 -22.20 10.87
CA SER A 36 8.74 -20.97 11.01
C SER A 36 9.59 -19.78 11.43
N GLN A 37 10.56 -19.99 12.34
CA GLN A 37 11.51 -18.95 12.74
C GLN A 37 12.44 -18.50 11.60
N GLU A 38 12.69 -19.39 10.64
CA GLU A 38 13.41 -19.04 9.40
C GLU A 38 12.54 -18.25 8.39
N GLY A 39 11.25 -18.09 8.67
CA GLY A 39 10.29 -17.41 7.80
C GLY A 39 9.74 -18.32 6.70
N LYS A 40 9.76 -19.64 6.92
CA LYS A 40 9.20 -20.64 5.99
C LYS A 40 7.80 -21.04 6.40
N THR A 41 6.92 -21.23 5.43
CA THR A 41 5.59 -21.82 5.64
C THR A 41 5.72 -23.33 5.61
N ALA A 42 5.57 -23.97 6.75
CA ALA A 42 5.71 -25.42 6.88
C ALA A 42 4.34 -26.11 6.93
N MET A 43 4.23 -27.20 6.19
CA MET A 43 3.06 -28.07 6.10
C MET A 43 3.43 -29.50 6.45
N PHE A 44 2.55 -30.19 7.15
CA PHE A 44 2.69 -31.61 7.44
C PHE A 44 2.32 -32.46 6.22
N VAL A 45 3.05 -33.54 6.04
CA VAL A 45 2.78 -34.56 5.03
C VAL A 45 2.50 -35.87 5.75
N ALA A 46 1.33 -36.47 5.49
CA ALA A 46 0.99 -37.79 5.99
C ALA A 46 0.69 -38.75 4.83
N ILE A 47 1.08 -40.00 4.98
CA ILE A 47 0.86 -41.08 4.01
C ILE A 47 0.13 -42.22 4.74
N ASP A 48 -0.98 -42.66 4.15
CA ASP A 48 -1.84 -43.73 4.69
C ASP A 48 -2.20 -43.51 6.19
N GLY A 49 -2.44 -42.26 6.57
CA GLY A 49 -2.83 -41.87 7.94
C GLY A 49 -1.66 -41.76 8.93
N GLN A 50 -0.42 -41.96 8.48
CA GLN A 50 0.78 -41.80 9.33
C GLN A 50 1.57 -40.57 8.91
N LEU A 51 2.06 -39.80 9.88
CA LEU A 51 2.90 -38.63 9.61
C LEU A 51 4.23 -39.07 9.01
N ALA A 52 4.52 -38.56 7.79
CA ALA A 52 5.70 -38.90 7.02
C ALA A 52 6.79 -37.84 7.05
N GLY A 53 6.41 -36.56 7.26
CA GLY A 53 7.38 -35.47 7.30
C GLY A 53 6.77 -34.09 7.22
N ILE A 54 7.63 -33.09 6.99
CA ILE A 54 7.27 -31.69 6.78
C ILE A 54 7.74 -31.24 5.39
N LEU A 55 6.88 -30.51 4.69
CA LEU A 55 7.21 -29.75 3.49
C LEU A 55 7.26 -28.27 3.88
N ALA A 56 8.39 -27.62 3.70
CA ALA A 56 8.52 -26.19 3.94
C ALA A 56 8.70 -25.43 2.62
N VAL A 57 7.92 -24.37 2.45
CA VAL A 57 8.02 -23.46 1.32
C VAL A 57 8.51 -22.12 1.83
N ALA A 58 9.52 -21.56 1.18
CA ALA A 58 10.03 -20.23 1.47
C ALA A 58 9.78 -19.33 0.26
N ASP A 59 9.04 -18.26 0.46
CA ASP A 59 9.02 -17.17 -0.50
C ASP A 59 10.20 -16.23 -0.24
N GLU A 60 11.02 -16.00 -1.24
CA GLU A 60 12.08 -15.01 -1.14
C GLU A 60 11.49 -13.61 -1.21
N MET A 61 11.75 -12.84 -0.15
CA MET A 61 11.38 -11.42 -0.14
C MET A 61 12.17 -10.68 -1.22
N LYS A 62 11.46 -9.94 -2.08
CA LYS A 62 12.11 -9.10 -3.09
C LYS A 62 13.03 -8.09 -2.41
N SER A 63 14.24 -7.92 -2.92
CA SER A 63 15.21 -6.94 -2.39
C SER A 63 14.68 -5.50 -2.42
N SER A 64 13.78 -5.20 -3.36
CA SER A 64 13.08 -3.93 -3.46
C SER A 64 12.13 -3.67 -2.28
N SER A 65 11.61 -4.72 -1.62
CA SER A 65 10.64 -4.57 -0.52
C SER A 65 11.24 -3.91 0.71
N LEU A 66 12.44 -4.32 1.13
CA LEU A 66 13.15 -3.68 2.23
C LEU A 66 13.38 -2.18 1.97
N LYS A 67 13.84 -1.85 0.76
CA LYS A 67 14.06 -0.46 0.36
C LYS A 67 12.76 0.34 0.38
N ALA A 68 11.67 -0.23 -0.14
CA ALA A 68 10.37 0.43 -0.14
C ALA A 68 9.88 0.73 1.28
N VAL A 69 9.98 -0.23 2.19
CA VAL A 69 9.61 -0.06 3.60
C VAL A 69 10.41 1.06 4.25
N GLN A 70 11.74 1.08 4.06
CA GLN A 70 12.61 2.13 4.59
C GLN A 70 12.23 3.52 4.04
N GLU A 71 11.93 3.62 2.74
CA GLU A 71 11.51 4.87 2.13
C GLU A 71 10.16 5.35 2.69
N LEU A 72 9.16 4.47 2.84
CA LEU A 72 7.87 4.80 3.44
C LEU A 72 8.04 5.31 4.89
N GLN A 73 8.87 4.62 5.69
CA GLN A 73 9.18 5.05 7.05
C GLN A 73 9.90 6.40 7.07
N SER A 74 10.83 6.66 6.15
CA SER A 74 11.51 7.96 6.03
C SER A 74 10.57 9.10 5.67
N MET A 75 9.43 8.79 5.03
CA MET A 75 8.36 9.75 4.75
C MET A 75 7.43 10.00 5.96
N GLY A 76 7.73 9.39 7.12
CA GLY A 76 6.93 9.51 8.35
C GLY A 76 5.72 8.57 8.40
N LEU A 77 5.65 7.57 7.53
CA LEU A 77 4.57 6.60 7.52
C LEU A 77 4.90 5.41 8.43
N GLU A 78 3.96 4.99 9.25
CA GLU A 78 4.03 3.74 9.98
C GLU A 78 3.68 2.59 9.02
N VAL A 79 4.58 1.61 8.89
CA VAL A 79 4.34 0.43 8.07
C VAL A 79 3.94 -0.74 8.96
N ILE A 80 2.80 -1.36 8.67
CA ILE A 80 2.23 -2.49 9.42
C ILE A 80 2.09 -3.67 8.46
N MET A 81 2.56 -4.84 8.86
CA MET A 81 2.31 -6.08 8.13
C MET A 81 1.00 -6.71 8.62
N LEU A 82 0.10 -6.99 7.69
CA LEU A 82 -1.17 -7.69 7.94
C LEU A 82 -1.18 -8.98 7.12
N THR A 83 -1.18 -10.14 7.79
CA THR A 83 -1.06 -11.44 7.14
C THR A 83 -1.90 -12.52 7.79
N GLY A 84 -2.26 -13.54 7.00
CA GLY A 84 -2.86 -14.77 7.48
C GLY A 84 -1.87 -15.79 8.02
N ASP A 85 -0.57 -15.54 7.84
CA ASP A 85 0.49 -16.44 8.33
C ASP A 85 0.52 -16.52 9.85
N ARG A 86 1.20 -17.56 10.36
CA ARG A 86 1.46 -17.71 11.79
C ARG A 86 2.35 -16.58 12.29
N GLU A 87 2.18 -16.24 13.57
CA GLU A 87 2.87 -15.12 14.20
C GLU A 87 4.40 -15.23 14.10
N GLU A 88 4.95 -16.43 14.27
CA GLU A 88 6.38 -16.69 14.20
C GLU A 88 6.94 -16.41 12.79
N THR A 89 6.27 -16.91 11.75
CA THR A 89 6.63 -16.69 10.35
C THR A 89 6.51 -15.22 9.98
N ALA A 90 5.38 -14.61 10.33
CA ALA A 90 5.12 -13.20 10.05
C ALA A 90 6.14 -12.28 10.72
N THR A 91 6.52 -12.57 11.97
CA THR A 91 7.53 -11.81 12.72
C THR A 91 8.91 -11.94 12.06
N ALA A 92 9.29 -13.14 11.64
CA ALA A 92 10.57 -13.35 10.95
C ALA A 92 10.65 -12.58 9.62
N ILE A 93 9.57 -12.60 8.83
CA ILE A 93 9.49 -11.85 7.56
C ILE A 93 9.50 -10.33 7.83
N ALA A 94 8.73 -9.86 8.81
CA ALA A 94 8.67 -8.46 9.19
C ALA A 94 10.03 -7.90 9.63
N GLN A 95 10.77 -8.66 10.42
CA GLN A 95 12.14 -8.29 10.82
C GLN A 95 13.07 -8.14 9.61
N LYS A 96 13.03 -9.09 8.67
CA LYS A 96 13.80 -9.02 7.42
C LYS A 96 13.40 -7.81 6.57
N ALA A 97 12.11 -7.44 6.58
CA ALA A 97 11.56 -6.27 5.87
C ALA A 97 11.77 -4.94 6.61
N GLY A 98 12.25 -4.94 7.85
CA GLY A 98 12.38 -3.73 8.68
C GLY A 98 11.04 -3.21 9.21
N ILE A 99 10.02 -4.06 9.31
CA ILE A 99 8.69 -3.72 9.81
C ILE A 99 8.62 -4.08 11.30
N GLN A 100 8.20 -3.13 12.14
CA GLN A 100 8.13 -3.32 13.59
C GLN A 100 6.76 -3.82 14.06
N LYS A 101 5.71 -3.58 13.29
CA LYS A 101 4.35 -3.89 13.71
C LYS A 101 3.72 -4.94 12.81
N VAL A 102 3.29 -6.03 13.41
CA VAL A 102 2.70 -7.19 12.72
C VAL A 102 1.32 -7.47 13.30
N ILE A 103 0.39 -7.80 12.42
CA ILE A 103 -0.93 -8.35 12.75
C ILE A 103 -1.01 -9.66 11.97
N ALA A 104 -0.75 -10.77 12.67
CA ALA A 104 -0.64 -12.11 12.09
C ALA A 104 -1.88 -12.97 12.37
N GLY A 105 -2.00 -14.10 11.69
CA GLY A 105 -3.06 -15.08 11.90
C GLY A 105 -4.46 -14.59 11.51
N VAL A 106 -4.55 -13.58 10.66
CA VAL A 106 -5.82 -12.95 10.29
C VAL A 106 -6.43 -13.67 9.10
N LEU A 107 -7.59 -14.27 9.29
CA LEU A 107 -8.36 -14.86 8.20
C LEU A 107 -8.81 -13.79 7.18
N PRO A 108 -9.11 -14.16 5.93
CA PRO A 108 -9.49 -13.19 4.89
C PRO A 108 -10.58 -12.20 5.34
N ASP A 109 -11.65 -12.70 5.95
CA ASP A 109 -12.76 -11.88 6.47
C ASP A 109 -12.36 -11.01 7.67
N GLY A 110 -11.33 -11.40 8.40
CA GLY A 110 -10.78 -10.66 9.55
C GLY A 110 -9.92 -9.46 9.15
N LYS A 111 -9.39 -9.42 7.92
CA LYS A 111 -8.51 -8.32 7.46
C LYS A 111 -9.25 -6.99 7.45
N ALA A 112 -10.49 -6.95 6.95
CA ALA A 112 -11.31 -5.74 6.98
C ALA A 112 -11.59 -5.25 8.41
N THR A 113 -11.81 -6.18 9.34
CA THR A 113 -12.00 -5.87 10.77
C THR A 113 -10.71 -5.29 11.38
N ALA A 114 -9.54 -5.82 11.05
CA ALA A 114 -8.26 -5.28 11.51
C ALA A 114 -8.03 -3.83 11.02
N ILE A 115 -8.36 -3.56 9.77
CA ILE A 115 -8.34 -2.21 9.19
C ILE A 115 -9.28 -1.27 9.95
N LYS A 116 -10.53 -1.70 10.17
CA LYS A 116 -11.53 -0.93 10.90
C LYS A 116 -11.07 -0.58 12.33
N ASN A 117 -10.49 -1.53 13.05
CA ASN A 117 -9.96 -1.30 14.40
C ASN A 117 -8.84 -0.24 14.41
N LEU A 118 -7.98 -0.22 13.40
CA LEU A 118 -6.95 0.81 13.25
C LEU A 118 -7.57 2.19 12.97
N GLN A 119 -8.63 2.25 12.17
CA GLN A 119 -9.37 3.50 11.90
C GLN A 119 -10.10 4.00 13.15
N GLU A 120 -10.73 3.12 13.93
CA GLU A 120 -11.38 3.46 15.21
C GLU A 120 -10.37 3.96 16.25
N ALA A 121 -9.11 3.51 16.17
CA ALA A 121 -7.99 4.07 16.95
C ALA A 121 -7.50 5.43 16.42
N GLY A 122 -8.20 6.04 15.46
CA GLY A 122 -7.89 7.37 14.93
C GLY A 122 -6.81 7.39 13.83
N LYS A 123 -6.40 6.23 13.31
CA LYS A 123 -5.41 6.17 12.23
C LYS A 123 -6.05 6.39 10.87
N LYS A 124 -5.37 7.15 10.00
CA LYS A 124 -5.61 7.21 8.57
C LYS A 124 -4.67 6.25 7.89
N LEU A 125 -5.18 5.34 7.06
CA LEU A 125 -4.36 4.27 6.52
C LEU A 125 -4.67 3.95 5.05
N ALA A 126 -3.62 3.53 4.35
CA ALA A 126 -3.74 2.87 3.06
C ALA A 126 -3.53 1.36 3.22
N MET A 127 -4.39 0.57 2.62
CA MET A 127 -4.21 -0.88 2.48
C MET A 127 -3.56 -1.18 1.14
N VAL A 128 -2.48 -1.96 1.17
CA VAL A 128 -1.81 -2.46 -0.05
C VAL A 128 -2.02 -3.97 -0.11
N GLY A 129 -2.58 -4.45 -1.19
CA GLY A 129 -2.85 -5.88 -1.38
C GLY A 129 -2.74 -6.29 -2.84
N ASP A 130 -2.59 -7.59 -3.11
CA ASP A 130 -2.39 -8.14 -4.45
C ASP A 130 -3.52 -9.06 -4.91
N GLY A 131 -4.45 -9.41 -4.03
CA GLY A 131 -5.34 -10.52 -4.26
C GLY A 131 -6.81 -10.33 -3.95
N ILE A 132 -7.54 -11.32 -4.41
CA ILE A 132 -9.00 -11.48 -4.18
C ILE A 132 -9.32 -11.48 -2.68
N ASN A 133 -8.43 -12.07 -1.88
CA ASN A 133 -8.60 -12.19 -0.43
C ASN A 133 -8.44 -10.86 0.31
N ASP A 134 -7.88 -9.83 -0.33
CA ASP A 134 -7.65 -8.52 0.25
C ASP A 134 -8.74 -7.50 -0.13
N ALA A 135 -9.63 -7.84 -1.08
CA ALA A 135 -10.65 -6.94 -1.59
C ALA A 135 -11.51 -6.29 -0.47
N PRO A 136 -12.02 -7.01 0.53
CA PRO A 136 -12.77 -6.39 1.62
C PRO A 136 -11.94 -5.41 2.46
N ALA A 137 -10.63 -5.67 2.63
CA ALA A 137 -9.73 -4.80 3.36
C ALA A 137 -9.33 -3.55 2.54
N LEU A 138 -9.17 -3.70 1.22
CA LEU A 138 -8.92 -2.58 0.29
C LEU A 138 -10.09 -1.59 0.32
N VAL A 139 -11.33 -2.09 0.24
CA VAL A 139 -12.54 -1.25 0.31
C VAL A 139 -12.71 -0.59 1.68
N GLN A 140 -12.33 -1.27 2.78
CA GLN A 140 -12.46 -0.73 4.13
C GLN A 140 -11.46 0.39 4.44
N ALA A 141 -10.29 0.38 3.82
CA ALA A 141 -9.23 1.36 4.07
C ALA A 141 -9.63 2.79 3.65
N ASP A 142 -8.92 3.81 4.17
CA ASP A 142 -9.09 5.20 3.66
C ASP A 142 -8.58 5.34 2.23
N VAL A 143 -7.61 4.50 1.83
CA VAL A 143 -7.13 4.34 0.46
C VAL A 143 -6.79 2.88 0.21
N GLY A 144 -7.43 2.24 -0.75
CA GLY A 144 -7.09 0.91 -1.22
C GLY A 144 -6.10 0.96 -2.39
N ILE A 145 -4.99 0.24 -2.31
CA ILE A 145 -3.97 0.16 -3.36
C ILE A 145 -3.78 -1.29 -3.77
N ALA A 146 -4.18 -1.65 -4.98
CA ALA A 146 -3.90 -2.97 -5.56
C ALA A 146 -2.55 -2.95 -6.28
N ILE A 147 -1.72 -4.00 -6.06
CA ILE A 147 -0.42 -4.19 -6.72
C ILE A 147 -0.41 -5.44 -7.59
N GLY A 148 0.22 -5.32 -8.77
CA GLY A 148 0.32 -6.40 -9.73
C GLY A 148 -0.86 -6.47 -10.70
N SER A 149 -0.77 -7.39 -11.65
CA SER A 149 -1.85 -7.70 -12.60
C SER A 149 -2.95 -8.55 -11.94
N GLY A 150 -3.31 -8.19 -10.71
CA GLY A 150 -4.24 -8.92 -9.87
C GLY A 150 -5.58 -9.21 -10.53
N ALA A 151 -6.32 -10.13 -9.94
CA ALA A 151 -7.66 -10.49 -10.41
C ALA A 151 -8.55 -9.25 -10.53
N ASP A 152 -9.44 -9.26 -11.50
CA ASP A 152 -10.38 -8.17 -11.80
C ASP A 152 -11.08 -7.62 -10.54
N VAL A 153 -11.35 -8.49 -9.56
CA VAL A 153 -11.95 -8.14 -8.27
C VAL A 153 -11.08 -7.18 -7.42
N ALA A 154 -9.76 -7.34 -7.43
CA ALA A 154 -8.86 -6.43 -6.69
C ALA A 154 -8.81 -5.05 -7.37
N ILE A 155 -8.89 -5.04 -8.71
CA ILE A 155 -8.93 -3.81 -9.51
C ILE A 155 -10.22 -3.03 -9.22
N GLU A 156 -11.36 -3.71 -9.13
CA GLU A 156 -12.65 -3.08 -8.82
C GLU A 156 -12.75 -2.58 -7.37
N SER A 157 -11.94 -3.14 -6.45
CA SER A 157 -12.00 -2.85 -5.01
C SER A 157 -10.98 -1.79 -4.55
N ALA A 158 -10.07 -1.36 -5.42
CA ALA A 158 -8.99 -0.44 -5.06
C ALA A 158 -9.19 0.95 -5.66
N ASP A 159 -8.79 2.00 -4.90
CA ASP A 159 -8.76 3.38 -5.39
C ASP A 159 -7.59 3.62 -6.35
N VAL A 160 -6.49 2.88 -6.16
CA VAL A 160 -5.28 2.97 -6.97
C VAL A 160 -4.85 1.57 -7.39
N VAL A 161 -4.57 1.39 -8.68
CA VAL A 161 -4.06 0.13 -9.24
C VAL A 161 -2.65 0.34 -9.78
N LEU A 162 -1.69 -0.41 -9.25
CA LEU A 162 -0.29 -0.41 -9.66
C LEU A 162 -0.01 -1.68 -10.48
N MET A 163 0.45 -1.49 -11.72
CA MET A 163 0.56 -2.58 -12.69
C MET A 163 1.66 -3.61 -12.38
N HIS A 164 2.61 -3.26 -11.54
CA HIS A 164 3.68 -4.17 -11.13
C HIS A 164 3.47 -4.63 -9.69
N SER A 165 3.80 -5.89 -9.42
CA SER A 165 3.84 -6.42 -8.06
C SER A 165 5.15 -6.02 -7.36
N ASP A 166 5.34 -4.71 -7.14
CA ASP A 166 6.50 -4.14 -6.46
C ASP A 166 6.10 -3.00 -5.52
N LEU A 167 6.49 -3.11 -4.24
CA LEU A 167 6.22 -2.09 -3.23
C LEU A 167 6.90 -0.74 -3.54
N GLN A 168 7.94 -0.71 -4.37
CA GLN A 168 8.55 0.54 -4.84
C GLN A 168 7.55 1.39 -5.64
N ASP A 169 6.59 0.77 -6.33
CA ASP A 169 5.59 1.51 -7.07
C ASP A 169 4.59 2.21 -6.13
N VAL A 170 4.34 1.65 -4.93
CA VAL A 170 3.59 2.35 -3.86
C VAL A 170 4.32 3.62 -3.42
N VAL A 171 5.63 3.53 -3.20
CA VAL A 171 6.46 4.70 -2.85
C VAL A 171 6.38 5.78 -3.93
N LYS A 172 6.49 5.37 -5.20
CA LYS A 172 6.40 6.30 -6.35
C LYS A 172 5.02 6.95 -6.45
N ALA A 173 3.95 6.18 -6.23
CA ALA A 173 2.57 6.69 -6.25
C ALA A 173 2.36 7.76 -5.15
N ILE A 174 2.85 7.51 -3.93
CA ILE A 174 2.77 8.47 -2.83
C ILE A 174 3.58 9.74 -3.15
N LYS A 175 4.82 9.59 -3.62
CA LYS A 175 5.66 10.73 -4.03
C LYS A 175 5.00 11.57 -5.13
N LEU A 176 4.42 10.91 -6.14
CA LEU A 176 3.69 11.57 -7.22
C LEU A 176 2.47 12.33 -6.69
N SER A 177 1.67 11.70 -5.81
CA SER A 177 0.53 12.34 -5.16
C SER A 177 0.94 13.60 -4.39
N GLN A 178 2.01 13.52 -3.58
CA GLN A 178 2.55 14.68 -2.85
C GLN A 178 3.00 15.81 -3.79
N ALA A 179 3.68 15.46 -4.89
CA ALA A 179 4.11 16.44 -5.89
C ALA A 179 2.90 17.09 -6.58
N THR A 180 1.88 16.32 -6.90
CA THR A 180 0.62 16.79 -7.49
C THR A 180 -0.10 17.76 -6.57
N ILE A 181 -0.28 17.41 -5.29
CA ILE A 181 -0.93 18.28 -4.31
C ILE A 181 -0.14 19.58 -4.12
N ARG A 182 1.19 19.51 -4.09
CA ARG A 182 2.03 20.72 -4.03
C ARG A 182 1.81 21.61 -5.25
N ASN A 183 1.80 21.03 -6.45
CA ASN A 183 1.57 21.75 -7.69
C ASN A 183 0.18 22.43 -7.71
N ILE A 184 -0.86 21.72 -7.26
CA ILE A 184 -2.22 22.27 -7.11
C ILE A 184 -2.22 23.46 -6.13
N LYS A 185 -1.59 23.33 -4.97
CA LYS A 185 -1.49 24.41 -3.98
C LYS A 185 -0.75 25.64 -4.53
N GLU A 186 0.34 25.43 -5.25
CA GLU A 186 1.09 26.50 -5.91
C GLU A 186 0.23 27.22 -6.97
N ASN A 187 -0.49 26.47 -7.80
CA ASN A 187 -1.38 27.04 -8.80
C ASN A 187 -2.52 27.87 -8.15
N LEU A 188 -3.12 27.33 -7.11
CA LEU A 188 -4.19 27.99 -6.37
C LEU A 188 -3.68 29.27 -5.69
N PHE A 189 -2.51 29.22 -5.07
CA PHE A 189 -1.88 30.39 -4.47
C PHE A 189 -1.66 31.50 -5.48
N TRP A 190 -1.08 31.22 -6.64
CA TRP A 190 -0.87 32.21 -7.67
C TRP A 190 -2.18 32.76 -8.24
N ALA A 191 -3.17 31.90 -8.48
CA ALA A 191 -4.47 32.32 -8.97
C ALA A 191 -5.14 33.31 -8.00
N PHE A 192 -5.10 33.04 -6.69
CA PHE A 192 -5.62 33.96 -5.68
C PHE A 192 -4.78 35.23 -5.54
N ALA A 193 -3.45 35.13 -5.56
CA ALA A 193 -2.57 36.26 -5.44
C ALA A 193 -2.79 37.30 -6.53
N TYR A 194 -2.91 36.87 -7.80
CA TYR A 194 -3.21 37.76 -8.91
C TYR A 194 -4.55 38.47 -8.73
N ASN A 195 -5.58 37.77 -8.29
CA ASN A 195 -6.88 38.37 -8.09
C ASN A 195 -6.92 39.32 -6.86
N THR A 196 -6.30 38.90 -5.74
CA THR A 196 -6.27 39.70 -4.51
C THR A 196 -5.51 41.03 -4.70
N LEU A 197 -4.46 41.02 -5.52
CA LEU A 197 -3.72 42.24 -5.86
C LEU A 197 -4.39 43.01 -6.98
N GLY A 198 -4.93 42.33 -7.98
CA GLY A 198 -5.49 42.95 -9.18
C GLY A 198 -6.83 43.66 -8.93
N ILE A 199 -7.72 43.10 -8.09
CA ILE A 199 -9.03 43.67 -7.83
C ILE A 199 -8.96 45.05 -7.18
N PRO A 200 -8.20 45.29 -6.08
CA PRO A 200 -8.06 46.61 -5.49
C PRO A 200 -7.46 47.65 -6.46
N ILE A 201 -6.46 47.23 -7.28
CA ILE A 201 -5.87 48.08 -8.30
C ILE A 201 -6.90 48.44 -9.36
N ALA A 202 -7.71 47.46 -9.81
CA ALA A 202 -8.76 47.71 -10.79
C ALA A 202 -9.87 48.62 -10.26
N MET A 203 -10.18 48.54 -8.94
CA MET A 203 -11.10 49.41 -8.24
C MET A 203 -10.59 50.85 -8.07
N GLY A 204 -9.36 51.16 -8.48
CA GLY A 204 -8.80 52.49 -8.43
C GLY A 204 -8.03 52.80 -7.14
N LEU A 205 -7.61 51.77 -6.37
CA LEU A 205 -6.82 51.99 -5.14
C LEU A 205 -5.57 52.85 -5.40
N LEU A 206 -4.88 52.62 -6.52
CA LEU A 206 -3.73 53.45 -6.88
C LEU A 206 -4.11 54.92 -7.16
N HIS A 207 -5.31 55.19 -7.69
CA HIS A 207 -5.80 56.50 -7.97
C HIS A 207 -6.02 57.35 -6.70
N LEU A 208 -6.39 56.71 -5.60
CA LEU A 208 -6.53 57.36 -4.29
C LEU A 208 -5.19 57.95 -3.78
N PHE A 209 -4.06 57.42 -4.25
CA PHE A 209 -2.71 57.89 -3.95
C PHE A 209 -2.05 58.67 -5.09
N GLY A 210 -2.84 59.19 -6.05
CA GLY A 210 -2.34 59.97 -7.18
C GLY A 210 -1.74 59.13 -8.33
N GLY A 211 -1.92 57.82 -8.32
CA GLY A 211 -1.46 56.92 -9.37
C GLY A 211 -2.44 56.82 -10.56
N PRO A 212 -2.05 56.15 -11.65
CA PRO A 212 -2.91 55.98 -12.83
C PRO A 212 -4.04 54.97 -12.54
N LEU A 213 -5.15 55.11 -13.25
CA LEU A 213 -6.18 54.07 -13.33
C LEU A 213 -5.66 52.87 -14.13
N LEU A 214 -6.15 51.66 -13.75
CA LEU A 214 -5.78 50.46 -14.45
C LEU A 214 -6.28 50.50 -15.90
N ASN A 215 -5.34 50.39 -16.84
CA ASN A 215 -5.68 50.27 -18.26
C ASN A 215 -6.29 48.87 -18.51
N PRO A 216 -7.44 48.75 -19.16
CA PRO A 216 -8.07 47.46 -19.50
C PRO A 216 -7.16 46.51 -20.26
N MET A 217 -6.26 47.02 -21.08
CA MET A 217 -5.27 46.24 -21.82
C MET A 217 -4.25 45.59 -20.89
N LEU A 218 -3.78 46.30 -19.85
CA LEU A 218 -2.86 45.78 -18.83
C LEU A 218 -3.56 44.72 -17.95
N ALA A 219 -4.84 44.93 -17.64
CA ALA A 219 -5.63 43.95 -16.92
C ALA A 219 -5.76 42.63 -17.72
N GLY A 220 -6.06 42.73 -19.01
CA GLY A 220 -6.13 41.58 -19.92
C GLY A 220 -4.82 40.81 -20.03
N LEU A 221 -3.70 41.54 -20.12
CA LEU A 221 -2.34 40.97 -20.15
C LEU A 221 -2.05 40.22 -18.81
N ALA A 222 -2.35 40.81 -17.67
CA ALA A 222 -2.14 40.20 -16.37
C ALA A 222 -2.94 38.88 -16.21
N MET A 223 -4.19 38.88 -16.66
CA MET A 223 -5.03 37.66 -16.66
C MET A 223 -4.48 36.58 -17.59
N SER A 224 -3.99 36.95 -18.79
CA SER A 224 -3.37 36.00 -19.71
C SER A 224 -2.09 35.41 -19.14
N LEU A 225 -1.22 36.24 -18.54
CA LEU A 225 0.02 35.79 -17.88
C LEU A 225 -0.29 34.83 -16.67
N SER A 226 -1.34 35.12 -15.91
CA SER A 226 -1.80 34.23 -14.84
C SER A 226 -2.13 32.84 -15.38
N SER A 227 -2.93 32.75 -16.44
CA SER A 227 -3.30 31.48 -17.07
C SER A 227 -2.06 30.73 -17.62
N VAL A 228 -1.17 31.44 -18.28
CA VAL A 228 0.08 30.85 -18.80
C VAL A 228 0.96 30.32 -17.67
N SER A 229 1.05 31.04 -16.55
CA SER A 229 1.86 30.61 -15.40
C SER A 229 1.34 29.32 -14.75
N VAL A 230 -0.01 29.19 -14.62
CA VAL A 230 -0.66 27.98 -14.11
C VAL A 230 -0.39 26.79 -15.04
N VAL A 231 -0.55 26.97 -16.35
CA VAL A 231 -0.29 25.92 -17.34
C VAL A 231 1.20 25.52 -17.33
N ALA A 232 2.12 26.48 -17.30
CA ALA A 232 3.55 26.23 -17.25
C ALA A 232 3.93 25.44 -15.97
N ASN A 233 3.35 25.80 -14.81
CA ASN A 233 3.57 25.08 -13.57
C ASN A 233 2.96 23.65 -13.61
N ALA A 234 1.78 23.48 -14.18
CA ALA A 234 1.17 22.16 -14.37
C ALA A 234 2.02 21.26 -15.29
N LEU A 235 2.57 21.81 -16.39
CA LEU A 235 3.47 21.07 -17.28
C LEU A 235 4.80 20.67 -16.60
N ARG A 236 5.23 21.37 -15.55
CA ARG A 236 6.40 20.97 -14.73
C ARG A 236 6.19 19.61 -14.07
N LEU A 237 4.95 19.25 -13.71
CA LEU A 237 4.64 17.93 -13.14
C LEU A 237 4.93 16.80 -14.14
N GLY A 238 4.76 17.02 -15.45
CA GLY A 238 5.11 16.03 -16.48
C GLY A 238 6.62 15.73 -16.59
N ARG A 239 7.47 16.57 -15.96
CA ARG A 239 8.93 16.34 -15.85
C ARG A 239 9.33 15.73 -14.51
N PHE A 240 8.38 15.35 -13.68
CA PHE A 240 8.65 14.70 -12.40
C PHE A 240 9.33 13.36 -12.66
N LYS A 241 10.58 13.22 -12.25
CA LYS A 241 11.32 11.95 -12.33
C LYS A 241 11.09 11.18 -11.06
N MET A 242 10.51 10.01 -11.20
CA MET A 242 10.37 9.00 -10.15
C MET A 242 11.70 8.24 -10.01
N ASN A 243 12.70 8.90 -9.39
CA ASN A 243 13.99 8.25 -9.07
C ASN A 243 13.84 7.54 -7.71
#